data_66e4bf9a5cc8c0b0258a526a141635f1
#
_entry.id   66e4bf9a5cc8c0b0258a526a141635f1
#
_cell.length_a   1.000
_cell.length_b   1.000
_cell.length_c   1.000
_cell.angle_alpha   90.00
_cell.angle_beta   90.00
_cell.angle_gamma   90.00
#
_symmetry.space_group_name_H-M   'P 1'
#
loop_
_entity.id
_entity.type
_entity.pdbx_description
1 polymer ?
#
loop_
_entity_poly.entity_id
_entity_poly.type
_entity_poly.pdbx_seq_one_letter_code
_entity_poly.pdbx_strand_id
1 'polypeptide(L)'
;MGSQTPDVREPFVAEVVGNPSVVYRKAFFLEVHTEVWEKALDNPFLMGQIWALYRCQPAYQVTQTDDGIHIVDPTGITGDLRRIERAPLARVFYGRGTFDHWAIPSFFTADGVIVFEWKETPGLIAAEATISMRGNNWISRAVMKLFSGTLMRRIDSRFTNNLESLRIILSDIERNPQKIREGLGREDI
;
A
#
# COMPACT_ATOMS: atom_id res chain seq x y z
N MET A 1 20.03 -14.55 4.07
CA MET A 1 19.65 -13.17 3.74
C MET A 1 18.97 -12.61 4.97
N GLY A 2 19.63 -11.72 5.71
CA GLY A 2 19.05 -11.13 6.92
C GLY A 2 17.96 -10.12 6.51
N SER A 3 16.71 -10.41 6.83
CA SER A 3 15.64 -9.43 6.84
C SER A 3 16.03 -8.36 7.84
N GLN A 4 16.32 -7.15 7.39
CA GLN A 4 16.45 -6.01 8.28
C GLN A 4 15.04 -5.73 8.78
N THR A 5 14.75 -6.13 10.02
CA THR A 5 13.54 -5.70 10.71
C THR A 5 13.58 -4.18 10.78
N PRO A 6 12.56 -3.45 10.28
CA PRO A 6 12.53 -2.00 10.39
C PRO A 6 12.75 -1.57 11.84
N ASP A 7 13.53 -0.52 12.06
CA ASP A 7 13.75 0.07 13.39
C ASP A 7 12.47 0.78 13.81
N VAL A 8 11.58 -0.01 14.41
CA VAL A 8 10.20 0.37 14.70
C VAL A 8 10.16 1.20 15.97
N ARG A 9 10.37 2.51 15.83
CA ARG A 9 10.34 3.46 16.96
C ARG A 9 8.94 3.71 17.53
N GLU A 10 7.88 3.38 16.78
CA GLU A 10 6.51 3.60 17.23
C GLU A 10 5.92 2.32 17.85
N PRO A 11 5.49 2.33 19.14
CA PRO A 11 5.06 1.13 19.87
C PRO A 11 3.95 0.33 19.19
N PHE A 12 3.00 1.02 18.51
CA PHE A 12 1.89 0.37 17.80
C PHE A 12 2.35 -0.39 16.55
N VAL A 13 3.41 0.08 15.88
CA VAL A 13 3.99 -0.62 14.73
C VAL A 13 4.70 -1.89 15.19
N ALA A 14 5.46 -1.81 16.30
CA ALA A 14 6.08 -2.98 16.92
C ALA A 14 5.03 -4.05 17.31
N GLU A 15 3.86 -3.61 17.79
CA GLU A 15 2.77 -4.51 18.15
C GLU A 15 2.15 -5.20 16.94
N VAL A 16 1.93 -4.49 15.82
CA VAL A 16 1.39 -5.06 14.58
C VAL A 16 2.38 -6.06 13.97
N VAL A 17 3.66 -5.70 13.90
CA VAL A 17 4.70 -6.56 13.31
C VAL A 17 5.06 -7.75 14.21
N GLY A 18 5.12 -7.53 15.53
CA GLY A 18 5.49 -8.56 16.50
C GLY A 18 4.39 -9.60 16.79
N ASN A 19 3.11 -9.23 16.60
CA ASN A 19 1.98 -10.13 16.84
C ASN A 19 0.84 -9.92 15.82
N PRO A 20 1.11 -10.14 14.53
CA PRO A 20 0.11 -9.97 13.48
C PRO A 20 -1.00 -11.02 13.56
N SER A 21 -2.22 -10.66 13.16
CA SER A 21 -3.30 -11.60 12.93
C SER A 21 -3.16 -12.27 11.56
N VAL A 22 -2.64 -11.53 10.58
CA VAL A 22 -2.40 -11.99 9.21
C VAL A 22 -1.13 -11.35 8.69
N VAL A 23 -0.31 -12.13 7.95
CA VAL A 23 0.86 -11.64 7.21
C VAL A 23 0.73 -12.08 5.76
N TYR A 24 0.83 -11.13 4.84
CA TYR A 24 0.90 -11.38 3.41
C TYR A 24 2.26 -10.94 2.87
N ARG A 25 2.84 -11.73 1.97
CA ARG A 25 4.09 -11.40 1.27
C ARG A 25 3.96 -11.67 -0.20
N LYS A 26 4.48 -10.74 -1.00
CA LYS A 26 4.49 -10.86 -2.46
C LYS A 26 5.78 -10.28 -3.03
N ALA A 27 6.55 -11.11 -3.70
CA ALA A 27 7.64 -10.64 -4.55
C ALA A 27 7.10 -10.28 -5.94
N PHE A 28 7.67 -9.23 -6.54
CA PHE A 28 7.28 -8.75 -7.86
C PHE A 28 8.43 -8.01 -8.55
N PHE A 29 8.28 -7.78 -9.85
CA PHE A 29 9.24 -7.06 -10.65
C PHE A 29 8.57 -5.87 -11.35
N LEU A 30 9.31 -4.77 -11.48
CA LEU A 30 8.90 -3.56 -12.20
C LEU A 30 10.01 -3.16 -13.17
N GLU A 31 9.66 -2.97 -14.44
CA GLU A 31 10.59 -2.50 -15.48
C GLU A 31 10.59 -0.97 -15.51
N VAL A 32 11.18 -0.37 -14.48
CA VAL A 32 11.28 1.08 -14.29
C VAL A 32 12.57 1.43 -13.56
N HIS A 33 13.03 2.68 -13.68
CA HIS A 33 14.14 3.18 -12.89
C HIS A 33 13.74 3.40 -11.43
N THR A 34 14.68 3.20 -10.52
CA THR A 34 14.49 3.33 -9.08
C THR A 34 13.89 4.66 -8.67
N GLU A 35 14.34 5.75 -9.31
CA GLU A 35 13.83 7.09 -9.01
C GLU A 35 12.32 7.24 -9.22
N VAL A 36 11.77 6.59 -10.27
CA VAL A 36 10.32 6.59 -10.54
C VAL A 36 9.58 5.81 -9.47
N TRP A 37 10.11 4.64 -9.09
CA TRP A 37 9.55 3.81 -8.03
C TRP A 37 9.55 4.54 -6.68
N GLU A 38 10.68 5.14 -6.31
CA GLU A 38 10.81 5.91 -5.07
C GLU A 38 9.85 7.10 -5.01
N LYS A 39 9.77 7.89 -6.09
CA LYS A 39 8.82 9.02 -6.19
C LYS A 39 7.38 8.56 -6.03
N ALA A 40 7.02 7.41 -6.60
CA ALA A 40 5.69 6.84 -6.47
C ALA A 40 5.37 6.47 -5.00
N LEU A 41 6.31 5.80 -4.31
CA LEU A 41 6.15 5.46 -2.90
C LEU A 41 6.19 6.70 -1.98
N ASP A 42 6.98 7.70 -2.34
CA ASP A 42 7.15 8.91 -1.54
C ASP A 42 5.96 9.87 -1.67
N ASN A 43 5.12 9.71 -2.70
CA ASN A 43 3.95 10.56 -2.90
C ASN A 43 2.67 9.74 -3.18
N PRO A 44 2.11 9.07 -2.16
CA PRO A 44 0.92 8.23 -2.34
C PRO A 44 -0.33 9.03 -2.74
N PHE A 45 -0.42 10.32 -2.38
CA PHE A 45 -1.52 11.18 -2.82
C PHE A 45 -1.47 11.44 -4.32
N LEU A 46 -0.32 11.81 -4.86
CA LEU A 46 -0.11 11.97 -6.30
C LEU A 46 -0.43 10.66 -7.04
N MET A 47 0.03 9.53 -6.52
CA MET A 47 -0.29 8.22 -7.11
C MET A 47 -1.79 7.94 -7.13
N GLY A 48 -2.53 8.36 -6.10
CA GLY A 48 -4.00 8.29 -6.09
C GLY A 48 -4.65 9.14 -7.18
N GLN A 49 -4.14 10.34 -7.43
CA GLN A 49 -4.61 11.21 -8.51
C GLN A 49 -4.32 10.62 -9.91
N ILE A 50 -3.11 10.08 -10.11
CA ILE A 50 -2.74 9.41 -11.35
C ILE A 50 -3.60 8.15 -11.55
N TRP A 51 -3.86 7.38 -10.50
CA TRP A 51 -4.76 6.24 -10.51
C TRP A 51 -6.17 6.60 -11.03
N ALA A 52 -6.71 7.71 -10.55
CA ALA A 52 -8.00 8.23 -11.00
C ALA A 52 -7.95 8.73 -12.46
N LEU A 53 -6.87 9.41 -12.87
CA LEU A 53 -6.64 9.86 -14.25
C LEU A 53 -6.65 8.68 -15.24
N TYR A 54 -6.03 7.56 -14.86
CA TYR A 54 -5.99 6.33 -15.67
C TYR A 54 -7.26 5.48 -15.55
N ARG A 55 -8.24 5.92 -14.74
CA ARG A 55 -9.50 5.19 -14.48
C ARG A 55 -9.26 3.75 -14.03
N CYS A 56 -8.20 3.53 -13.26
CA CYS A 56 -7.85 2.22 -12.74
C CYS A 56 -8.92 1.69 -11.78
N GLN A 57 -9.05 0.38 -11.74
CA GLN A 57 -9.97 -0.29 -10.84
C GLN A 57 -9.21 -1.03 -9.72
N PRO A 58 -9.73 -0.94 -8.48
CA PRO A 58 -10.91 -0.20 -8.04
C PRO A 58 -10.70 1.31 -8.07
N ALA A 59 -11.80 2.06 -8.20
CA ALA A 59 -11.79 3.52 -8.22
C ALA A 59 -11.59 4.08 -6.80
N TYR A 60 -10.36 4.03 -6.29
CA TYR A 60 -10.02 4.60 -4.99
C TYR A 60 -10.28 6.10 -4.96
N GLN A 61 -10.92 6.55 -3.87
CA GLN A 61 -10.95 7.97 -3.54
C GLN A 61 -9.83 8.23 -2.53
N VAL A 62 -8.91 9.12 -2.88
CA VAL A 62 -7.75 9.45 -2.06
C VAL A 62 -7.78 10.92 -1.72
N THR A 63 -7.77 11.23 -0.44
CA THR A 63 -7.73 12.60 0.09
C THR A 63 -6.46 12.79 0.90
N GLN A 64 -5.80 13.92 0.73
CA GLN A 64 -4.63 14.26 1.51
C GLN A 64 -5.03 14.64 2.94
N THR A 65 -4.28 14.18 3.92
CA THR A 65 -4.39 14.54 5.33
C THR A 65 -3.10 15.22 5.80
N ASP A 66 -3.04 15.70 7.03
CA ASP A 66 -1.87 16.40 7.58
C ASP A 66 -0.61 15.52 7.64
N ASP A 67 -0.78 14.21 7.86
CA ASP A 67 0.33 13.26 8.05
C ASP A 67 0.35 12.11 7.04
N GLY A 68 -0.56 12.11 6.05
CA GLY A 68 -0.65 11.05 5.07
C GLY A 68 -1.79 11.20 4.07
N ILE A 69 -2.52 10.12 3.86
CA ILE A 69 -3.70 10.09 3.00
C ILE A 69 -4.84 9.31 3.65
N HIS A 70 -6.05 9.73 3.34
CA HIS A 70 -7.27 8.97 3.60
C HIS A 70 -7.73 8.28 2.32
N ILE A 71 -8.03 6.98 2.40
CA ILE A 71 -8.41 6.14 1.26
C ILE A 71 -9.81 5.58 1.50
N VAL A 72 -10.69 5.73 0.51
CA VAL A 72 -11.97 5.04 0.45
C VAL A 72 -11.95 4.08 -0.75
N ASP A 73 -12.03 2.79 -0.45
CA ASP A 73 -12.17 1.72 -1.45
C ASP A 73 -13.67 1.46 -1.67
N PRO A 74 -14.17 1.47 -2.92
CA PRO A 74 -15.59 1.21 -3.21
C PRO A 74 -16.08 -0.18 -2.75
N THR A 75 -15.19 -1.08 -2.34
CA THR A 75 -15.55 -2.39 -1.77
C THR A 75 -15.74 -2.38 -0.25
N GLY A 76 -15.77 -1.19 0.38
CA GLY A 76 -16.09 -1.00 1.78
C GLY A 76 -14.89 -0.88 2.72
N ILE A 77 -13.67 -0.77 2.19
CA ILE A 77 -12.49 -0.48 3.02
C ILE A 77 -12.30 1.03 3.08
N THR A 78 -12.20 1.57 4.28
CA THR A 78 -11.89 2.98 4.50
C THR A 78 -10.77 3.06 5.54
N GLY A 79 -9.78 3.91 5.30
CA GLY A 79 -8.68 4.03 6.25
C GLY A 79 -7.68 5.12 5.93
N ASP A 80 -6.86 5.39 6.92
CA ASP A 80 -5.74 6.33 6.82
C ASP A 80 -4.45 5.57 6.60
N LEU A 81 -3.57 6.11 5.76
CA LEU A 81 -2.27 5.57 5.46
C LEU A 81 -1.22 6.68 5.58
N ARG A 82 -0.18 6.44 6.35
CA ARG A 82 0.97 7.35 6.45
C ARG A 82 2.29 6.62 6.30
N ARG A 83 3.28 7.28 5.75
CA ARG A 83 4.64 6.75 5.72
C ARG A 83 5.30 7.01 7.06
N ILE A 84 5.86 5.96 7.67
CA ILE A 84 6.52 6.04 8.97
C ILE A 84 8.05 5.89 8.89
N GLU A 85 8.55 5.29 7.80
CA GLU A 85 9.99 5.14 7.60
C GLU A 85 10.37 5.27 6.12
N ARG A 86 11.52 5.89 5.89
CA ARG A 86 12.20 5.97 4.60
C ARG A 86 13.65 5.54 4.76
N ALA A 87 13.98 4.39 4.21
CA ALA A 87 15.35 3.88 4.11
C ALA A 87 15.79 3.84 2.63
N PRO A 88 17.08 3.69 2.33
CA PRO A 88 17.57 3.72 0.94
C PRO A 88 16.89 2.75 -0.01
N LEU A 89 16.57 1.54 0.43
CA LEU A 89 15.93 0.49 -0.37
C LEU A 89 14.66 -0.04 0.30
N ALA A 90 14.00 0.77 1.13
CA ALA A 90 12.77 0.39 1.79
C ALA A 90 11.87 1.60 2.08
N ARG A 91 10.55 1.36 2.12
CA ARG A 91 9.53 2.28 2.63
C ARG A 91 8.59 1.52 3.53
N VAL A 92 8.27 2.12 4.66
CA VAL A 92 7.34 1.55 5.64
C VAL A 92 6.15 2.48 5.80
N PHE A 93 4.97 1.90 5.64
CA PHE A 93 3.71 2.60 5.82
C PHE A 93 2.94 1.96 6.97
N TYR A 94 2.27 2.79 7.74
CA TYR A 94 1.27 2.37 8.71
C TYR A 94 -0.10 2.81 8.24
N GLY A 95 -1.07 1.93 8.36
CA GLY A 95 -2.46 2.23 8.06
C GLY A 95 -3.38 1.76 9.18
N ARG A 96 -4.45 2.51 9.38
CA ARG A 96 -5.58 2.12 10.24
C ARG A 96 -6.85 2.22 9.43
N GLY A 97 -7.63 1.16 9.43
CA GLY A 97 -8.85 1.14 8.61
C GLY A 97 -9.99 0.37 9.25
N THR A 98 -11.16 0.62 8.66
CA THR A 98 -12.40 -0.09 8.93
C THR A 98 -12.83 -0.85 7.68
N PHE A 99 -13.63 -1.87 7.88
CA PHE A 99 -14.22 -2.63 6.79
C PHE A 99 -15.74 -2.61 6.94
N ASP A 100 -16.40 -1.89 6.04
CA ASP A 100 -17.86 -1.85 5.99
C ASP A 100 -18.37 -2.97 5.07
N HIS A 101 -18.92 -4.01 5.68
CA HIS A 101 -19.50 -5.14 4.99
C HIS A 101 -20.64 -5.70 5.83
N TRP A 102 -21.79 -6.01 5.21
CA TRP A 102 -22.98 -6.50 5.89
C TRP A 102 -22.76 -7.69 6.86
N ALA A 103 -21.76 -8.53 6.60
CA ALA A 103 -21.42 -9.68 7.44
C ALA A 103 -20.34 -9.38 8.51
N ILE A 104 -19.81 -8.15 8.56
CA ILE A 104 -18.75 -7.74 9.48
C ILE A 104 -19.28 -6.62 10.36
N PRO A 105 -19.16 -6.75 11.68
CA PRO A 105 -19.60 -5.70 12.58
C PRO A 105 -18.92 -4.37 12.31
N SER A 106 -19.65 -3.25 12.40
CA SER A 106 -19.15 -1.89 12.16
C SER A 106 -18.00 -1.44 13.06
N PHE A 107 -17.79 -2.16 14.19
CA PHE A 107 -16.64 -1.94 15.08
C PHE A 107 -15.36 -2.66 14.64
N PHE A 108 -15.39 -3.34 13.49
CA PHE A 108 -14.21 -4.04 12.99
C PHE A 108 -13.20 -3.02 12.45
N THR A 109 -12.16 -2.82 13.24
CA THR A 109 -11.01 -1.99 12.87
C THR A 109 -9.73 -2.82 12.89
N ALA A 110 -8.81 -2.52 12.00
CA ALA A 110 -7.52 -3.16 11.96
C ALA A 110 -6.40 -2.14 11.71
N ASP A 111 -5.27 -2.40 12.30
CA ASP A 111 -4.01 -1.74 11.99
C ASP A 111 -3.23 -2.59 10.99
N GLY A 112 -2.53 -1.93 10.09
CA GLY A 112 -1.67 -2.55 9.10
C GLY A 112 -0.32 -1.87 9.01
N VAL A 113 0.71 -2.67 8.78
CA VAL A 113 2.05 -2.19 8.41
C VAL A 113 2.39 -2.78 7.06
N ILE A 114 2.74 -1.91 6.11
CA ILE A 114 3.19 -2.30 4.77
C ILE A 114 4.66 -1.94 4.65
N VAL A 115 5.47 -2.94 4.34
CA VAL A 115 6.90 -2.76 4.06
C VAL A 115 7.12 -3.09 2.60
N PHE A 116 7.67 -2.14 1.86
CA PHE A 116 8.25 -2.37 0.54
C PHE A 116 9.76 -2.38 0.66
N GLU A 117 10.38 -3.48 0.29
CA GLU A 117 11.82 -3.63 0.16
C GLU A 117 12.16 -3.93 -1.30
N TRP A 118 13.25 -3.38 -1.82
CA TRP A 118 13.65 -3.65 -3.20
C TRP A 118 15.15 -3.75 -3.36
N LYS A 119 15.53 -4.26 -4.52
CA LYS A 119 16.90 -4.27 -5.02
C LYS A 119 16.93 -3.60 -6.38
N GLU A 120 17.97 -2.84 -6.60
CA GLU A 120 18.22 -2.19 -7.87
C GLU A 120 18.98 -3.11 -8.81
N THR A 121 18.47 -3.18 -10.04
CA THR A 121 19.20 -3.66 -11.21
C THR A 121 18.94 -2.66 -12.33
N PRO A 122 19.85 -2.44 -13.29
CA PRO A 122 19.63 -1.47 -14.35
C PRO A 122 18.30 -1.70 -15.08
N GLY A 123 17.36 -0.74 -14.98
CA GLY A 123 16.04 -0.80 -15.61
C GLY A 123 15.04 -1.81 -15.02
N LEU A 124 15.38 -2.45 -13.90
CA LEU A 124 14.52 -3.44 -13.25
C LEU A 124 14.57 -3.31 -11.73
N ILE A 125 13.42 -3.20 -11.12
CA ILE A 125 13.22 -3.28 -9.66
C ILE A 125 12.74 -4.68 -9.30
N ALA A 126 13.51 -5.39 -8.48
CA ALA A 126 13.05 -6.61 -7.82
C ALA A 126 12.59 -6.25 -6.40
N ALA A 127 11.29 -6.25 -6.17
CA ALA A 127 10.69 -5.81 -4.91
C ALA A 127 9.92 -6.91 -4.19
N GLU A 128 9.82 -6.76 -2.88
CA GLU A 128 8.92 -7.53 -2.02
C GLU A 128 8.03 -6.57 -1.21
N ALA A 129 6.73 -6.86 -1.19
CA ALA A 129 5.79 -6.24 -0.29
C ALA A 129 5.46 -7.20 0.86
N THR A 130 5.64 -6.75 2.09
CA THR A 130 5.16 -7.45 3.30
C THR A 130 4.06 -6.63 3.93
N ILE A 131 2.85 -7.21 4.08
CA ILE A 131 1.71 -6.57 4.73
C ILE A 131 1.40 -7.36 6.00
N SER A 132 1.61 -6.74 7.15
CA SER A 132 1.22 -7.27 8.45
C SER A 132 -0.04 -6.56 8.94
N MET A 133 -1.07 -7.31 9.33
CA MET A 133 -2.33 -6.75 9.81
C MET A 133 -2.71 -7.33 11.16
N ARG A 134 -3.31 -6.49 12.00
CA ARG A 134 -3.78 -6.86 13.34
C ARG A 134 -5.13 -6.20 13.62
N GLY A 135 -6.08 -6.97 14.10
CA GLY A 135 -7.35 -6.45 14.62
C GLY A 135 -7.15 -5.69 15.93
N ASN A 136 -7.80 -4.54 16.09
CA ASN A 136 -7.60 -3.63 17.21
C ASN A 136 -8.20 -4.14 18.53
N ASN A 137 -9.12 -5.10 18.46
CA ASN A 137 -9.70 -5.74 19.63
C ASN A 137 -9.65 -7.27 19.48
N TRP A 138 -9.97 -7.99 20.57
CA TRP A 138 -9.88 -9.45 20.59
C TRP A 138 -10.85 -10.11 19.58
N ILE A 139 -12.03 -9.52 19.35
CA ILE A 139 -13.02 -10.04 18.40
C ILE A 139 -12.47 -9.87 16.99
N SER A 140 -11.99 -8.68 16.63
CA SER A 140 -11.38 -8.42 15.30
C SER A 140 -10.20 -9.37 15.03
N ARG A 141 -9.35 -9.62 16.03
CA ARG A 141 -8.25 -10.59 15.92
C ARG A 141 -8.73 -12.02 15.68
N ALA A 142 -9.77 -12.45 16.42
CA ALA A 142 -10.35 -13.78 16.24
C ALA A 142 -10.97 -13.96 14.86
N VAL A 143 -11.74 -12.96 14.39
CA VAL A 143 -12.36 -12.94 13.05
C VAL A 143 -11.29 -12.98 11.96
N MET A 144 -10.24 -12.14 12.05
CA MET A 144 -9.15 -12.15 11.08
C MET A 144 -8.45 -13.50 11.01
N LYS A 145 -8.20 -14.15 12.14
CA LYS A 145 -7.58 -15.49 12.17
C LYS A 145 -8.49 -16.55 11.56
N LEU A 146 -9.78 -16.53 11.89
CA LEU A 146 -10.75 -17.49 11.39
C LEU A 146 -10.93 -17.39 9.85
N PHE A 147 -10.96 -16.17 9.33
CA PHE A 147 -11.14 -15.91 7.90
C PHE A 147 -9.82 -15.63 7.15
N SER A 148 -8.68 -15.92 7.77
CA SER A 148 -7.34 -15.61 7.22
C SER A 148 -7.15 -16.09 5.78
N GLY A 149 -7.56 -17.31 5.45
CA GLY A 149 -7.43 -17.87 4.10
C GLY A 149 -8.26 -17.13 3.04
N THR A 150 -9.45 -16.66 3.37
CA THR A 150 -10.29 -15.85 2.47
C THR A 150 -9.71 -14.43 2.33
N LEU A 151 -9.28 -13.85 3.45
CA LEU A 151 -8.65 -12.54 3.48
C LEU A 151 -7.37 -12.52 2.63
N MET A 152 -6.51 -13.52 2.79
CA MET A 152 -5.26 -13.66 2.02
C MET A 152 -5.53 -13.74 0.50
N ARG A 153 -6.50 -14.54 0.07
CA ARG A 153 -6.87 -14.60 -1.35
C ARG A 153 -7.36 -13.26 -1.90
N ARG A 154 -8.15 -12.52 -1.11
CA ARG A 154 -8.63 -11.18 -1.51
C ARG A 154 -7.47 -10.18 -1.59
N ILE A 155 -6.56 -10.20 -0.62
CA ILE A 155 -5.37 -9.35 -0.63
C ILE A 155 -4.51 -9.68 -1.85
N ASP A 156 -4.23 -10.95 -2.11
CA ASP A 156 -3.40 -11.37 -3.25
C ASP A 156 -4.02 -10.96 -4.60
N SER A 157 -5.30 -11.22 -4.79
CA SER A 157 -6.02 -10.80 -6.01
C SER A 157 -5.99 -9.28 -6.18
N ARG A 158 -6.26 -8.53 -5.10
CA ARG A 158 -6.25 -7.07 -5.12
C ARG A 158 -4.84 -6.52 -5.41
N PHE A 159 -3.84 -7.05 -4.71
CA PHE A 159 -2.45 -6.65 -4.91
C PHE A 159 -1.99 -6.91 -6.34
N THR A 160 -2.31 -8.07 -6.89
CA THR A 160 -1.94 -8.45 -8.25
C THR A 160 -2.58 -7.51 -9.28
N ASN A 161 -3.88 -7.24 -9.17
CA ASN A 161 -4.58 -6.32 -10.07
C ASN A 161 -4.05 -4.89 -9.97
N ASN A 162 -3.79 -4.42 -8.74
CA ASN A 162 -3.22 -3.10 -8.53
C ASN A 162 -1.80 -3.01 -9.09
N LEU A 163 -1.01 -4.06 -8.98
CA LEU A 163 0.35 -4.10 -9.51
C LEU A 163 0.36 -4.00 -11.04
N GLU A 164 -0.59 -4.63 -11.73
CA GLU A 164 -0.72 -4.52 -13.19
C GLU A 164 -1.02 -3.08 -13.63
N SER A 165 -1.97 -2.42 -12.97
CA SER A 165 -2.26 -1.01 -13.21
C SER A 165 -1.05 -0.12 -12.88
N LEU A 166 -0.37 -0.40 -11.78
CA LEU A 166 0.82 0.33 -11.36
C LEU A 166 1.96 0.23 -12.39
N ARG A 167 2.18 -0.94 -12.98
CA ARG A 167 3.19 -1.12 -14.05
C ARG A 167 2.94 -0.19 -15.23
N ILE A 168 1.69 -0.09 -15.68
CA ILE A 168 1.31 0.80 -16.78
C ILE A 168 1.57 2.26 -16.41
N ILE A 169 1.12 2.66 -15.23
CA ILE A 169 1.28 4.03 -14.72
C ILE A 169 2.76 4.40 -14.62
N LEU A 170 3.57 3.57 -13.97
CA LEU A 170 5.00 3.86 -13.76
C LEU A 170 5.77 3.91 -15.08
N SER A 171 5.45 3.01 -16.02
CA SER A 171 6.03 3.05 -17.37
C SER A 171 5.66 4.34 -18.13
N ASP A 172 4.42 4.84 -17.97
CA ASP A 172 3.99 6.10 -18.58
C ASP A 172 4.62 7.32 -17.87
N ILE A 173 4.79 7.30 -16.56
CA ILE A 173 5.52 8.34 -15.82
C ILE A 173 6.94 8.47 -16.36
N GLU A 174 7.59 7.36 -16.64
CA GLU A 174 8.96 7.33 -17.15
C GLU A 174 9.06 7.76 -18.60
N ARG A 175 8.16 7.27 -19.46
CA ARG A 175 8.24 7.47 -20.92
C ARG A 175 7.55 8.75 -21.41
N ASN A 176 6.48 9.15 -20.75
CA ASN A 176 5.59 10.24 -21.14
C ASN A 176 5.18 11.14 -19.96
N PRO A 177 6.11 11.71 -19.20
CA PRO A 177 5.77 12.51 -18.01
C PRO A 177 4.88 13.72 -18.35
N GLN A 178 5.02 14.26 -19.58
CA GLN A 178 4.22 15.38 -20.07
C GLN A 178 2.71 15.06 -20.10
N LYS A 179 2.34 13.88 -20.56
CA LYS A 179 0.94 13.41 -20.60
C LYS A 179 0.28 13.45 -19.20
N ILE A 180 1.05 13.09 -18.17
CA ILE A 180 0.56 13.08 -16.81
C ILE A 180 0.43 14.49 -16.26
N ARG A 181 1.42 15.35 -16.52
CA ARG A 181 1.36 16.77 -16.15
C ARG A 181 0.13 17.46 -16.73
N GLU A 182 -0.09 17.29 -18.02
CA GLU A 182 -1.26 17.85 -18.72
C GLU A 182 -2.56 17.28 -18.15
N GLY A 183 -2.64 15.97 -17.92
CA GLY A 183 -3.83 15.31 -17.38
C GLY A 183 -4.19 15.73 -15.97
N LEU A 184 -3.21 16.10 -15.15
CA LEU A 184 -3.42 16.58 -13.78
C LEU A 184 -3.48 18.12 -13.68
N GLY A 185 -3.20 18.85 -14.78
CA GLY A 185 -3.10 20.31 -14.77
C GLY A 185 -1.97 20.85 -13.88
N ARG A 186 -0.86 20.12 -13.80
CA ARG A 186 0.29 20.43 -12.92
C ARG A 186 1.59 20.46 -13.73
N GLU A 187 2.47 21.41 -13.38
CA GLU A 187 3.80 21.53 -14.01
C GLU A 187 4.93 20.92 -13.15
N ASP A 188 4.66 20.64 -11.88
CA ASP A 188 5.64 20.30 -10.84
C ASP A 188 5.83 18.79 -10.57
N ILE A 189 5.47 17.93 -11.53
CA ILE A 189 5.59 16.46 -11.41
C ILE A 189 6.85 15.93 -12.08
#